data_bdf784238431a9dfe5af841e1dad7a5d
#
_entry.id   bdf784238431a9dfe5af841e1dad7a5d
#
_cell.length_a   1.000
_cell.length_b   1.000
_cell.length_c   1.000
_cell.angle_alpha   90.00
_cell.angle_beta   90.00
_cell.angle_gamma   90.00
#
_symmetry.space_group_name_H-M   'P 1'
#
loop_
_entity.id
_entity.type
_entity.pdbx_description
1 polymer ?
#
loop_
_entity_poly.entity_id
_entity_poly.type
_entity_poly.pdbx_seq_one_letter_code
_entity_poly.pdbx_strand_id
1 'polypeptide(L)'
;MIYIKDAQFSQTWKEVAQGGTILEGGNSVQVNTGDWRIMIPAWIEEKCKHCFLCFPVCADSSIPIADEKRKDFDFMHCKGCGVCFKVCPFGAITWEKEDK
;
A
#
# COMPACT_ATOMS: atom_id res chain seq x y z
N MET A 1 22.47 17.62 -0.16
CA MET A 1 22.02 16.28 -0.55
C MET A 1 20.56 16.31 -0.93
N ILE A 2 20.18 15.46 -1.88
CA ILE A 2 18.83 15.43 -2.42
C ILE A 2 18.13 14.15 -2.02
N TYR A 3 16.95 14.25 -1.43
CA TYR A 3 16.11 13.10 -1.14
C TYR A 3 15.36 12.65 -2.39
N ILE A 4 14.87 11.42 -2.40
CA ILE A 4 14.24 10.84 -3.59
C ILE A 4 13.02 11.63 -4.08
N LYS A 5 12.26 12.24 -3.18
CA LYS A 5 11.11 13.07 -3.55
C LYS A 5 11.50 14.31 -4.33
N ASP A 6 12.75 14.75 -4.19
CA ASP A 6 13.28 15.92 -4.86
C ASP A 6 14.17 15.54 -6.05
N ALA A 7 14.40 14.25 -6.26
CA ALA A 7 15.26 13.77 -7.33
C ALA A 7 14.57 13.91 -8.69
N GLN A 8 15.35 14.28 -9.69
CA GLN A 8 14.89 14.43 -11.07
C GLN A 8 15.83 13.68 -12.01
N PHE A 9 15.29 13.24 -13.14
CA PHE A 9 16.08 12.47 -14.12
C PHE A 9 17.26 13.28 -14.69
N SER A 10 17.18 14.61 -14.65
CA SER A 10 18.24 15.47 -15.14
C SER A 10 19.41 15.64 -14.17
N GLN A 11 19.28 15.14 -12.95
CA GLN A 11 20.33 15.28 -11.94
C GLN A 11 21.52 14.37 -12.25
N THR A 12 22.72 14.88 -12.02
CA THR A 12 23.97 14.14 -12.22
C THR A 12 24.34 13.40 -10.93
N TRP A 13 25.26 12.46 -11.05
CA TRP A 13 25.76 11.72 -9.89
C TRP A 13 26.41 12.64 -8.83
N LYS A 14 26.86 13.81 -9.25
CA LYS A 14 27.48 14.78 -8.33
C LYS A 14 26.46 15.53 -7.46
N GLU A 15 25.21 15.58 -7.93
CA GLU A 15 24.13 16.33 -7.26
C GLU A 15 23.37 15.46 -6.26
N VAL A 16 23.45 14.14 -6.39
CA VAL A 16 22.76 13.22 -5.49
C VAL A 16 23.71 12.77 -4.37
N ALA A 17 23.16 12.06 -3.38
CA ALA A 17 23.95 11.52 -2.29
C ALA A 17 25.01 10.55 -2.81
N GLN A 18 26.13 10.47 -2.10
CA GLN A 18 27.24 9.62 -2.47
C GLN A 18 26.79 8.17 -2.66
N GLY A 19 27.16 7.56 -3.79
CA GLY A 19 26.80 6.19 -4.12
C GLY A 19 25.33 6.01 -4.46
N GLY A 20 24.59 7.11 -4.69
CA GLY A 20 23.16 7.02 -4.96
C GLY A 20 22.31 6.64 -3.75
N THR A 21 22.88 6.77 -2.56
CA THR A 21 22.22 6.39 -1.32
C THR A 21 21.02 7.29 -1.03
N ILE A 22 19.91 6.70 -0.64
CA ILE A 22 18.73 7.43 -0.17
C ILE A 22 18.90 7.65 1.33
N LEU A 23 18.96 8.91 1.75
CA LEU A 23 19.22 9.27 3.14
C LEU A 23 17.97 9.43 3.99
N GLU A 24 16.81 9.51 3.36
CA GLU A 24 15.53 9.64 4.06
C GLU A 24 14.98 8.25 4.37
N GLY A 25 14.93 7.90 5.67
CA GLY A 25 14.40 6.61 6.09
C GLY A 25 12.90 6.51 5.87
N GLY A 26 12.43 5.34 5.44
CA GLY A 26 11.00 5.07 5.27
C GLY A 26 10.33 5.84 4.14
N ASN A 27 11.09 6.36 3.19
CA ASN A 27 10.54 7.18 2.12
C ASN A 27 9.74 6.39 1.07
N SER A 28 9.77 5.06 1.13
CA SER A 28 8.96 4.24 0.23
C SER A 28 7.46 4.49 0.36
N VAL A 29 7.02 5.04 1.50
CA VAL A 29 5.61 5.41 1.67
C VAL A 29 5.17 6.50 0.69
N GLN A 30 6.11 7.23 0.11
CA GLN A 30 5.84 8.29 -0.86
C GLN A 30 5.72 7.77 -2.30
N VAL A 31 6.10 6.51 -2.53
CA VAL A 31 6.09 5.93 -3.87
C VAL A 31 4.77 5.19 -4.09
N ASN A 32 4.02 5.60 -5.11
CA ASN A 32 2.76 4.94 -5.46
C ASN A 32 3.03 3.65 -6.22
N THR A 33 3.04 2.52 -5.50
CA THR A 33 3.18 1.20 -6.11
C THR A 33 1.83 0.52 -6.34
N GLY A 34 0.75 1.14 -5.90
CA GLY A 34 -0.60 0.63 -6.13
C GLY A 34 -0.97 0.54 -7.61
N ASP A 35 -0.32 1.35 -8.45
CA ASP A 35 -0.55 1.29 -9.90
C ASP A 35 -0.12 -0.04 -10.53
N TRP A 36 0.64 -0.85 -9.82
CA TRP A 36 1.12 -2.14 -10.33
C TRP A 36 0.03 -3.22 -10.30
N ARG A 37 -1.04 -3.01 -9.54
CA ARG A 37 -2.06 -4.04 -9.36
C ARG A 37 -2.93 -4.19 -10.62
N ILE A 38 -3.47 -5.39 -10.80
CA ILE A 38 -4.44 -5.72 -11.84
C ILE A 38 -5.82 -5.93 -11.21
N MET A 39 -5.84 -6.58 -10.05
CA MET A 39 -7.05 -6.79 -9.25
C MET A 39 -7.11 -5.78 -8.12
N ILE A 40 -8.30 -5.40 -7.72
CA ILE A 40 -8.50 -4.46 -6.64
C ILE A 40 -9.50 -5.01 -5.63
N PRO A 41 -9.17 -4.96 -4.32
CA PRO A 41 -10.15 -5.31 -3.30
C PRO A 41 -11.04 -4.12 -2.98
N ALA A 42 -12.25 -4.41 -2.51
CA ALA A 42 -13.15 -3.40 -1.98
C ALA A 42 -13.61 -3.83 -0.60
N TRP A 43 -13.62 -2.90 0.34
CA TRP A 43 -14.00 -3.15 1.72
C TRP A 43 -15.47 -2.78 1.93
N ILE A 44 -16.23 -3.73 2.47
CA ILE A 44 -17.64 -3.52 2.79
C ILE A 44 -17.74 -3.32 4.30
N GLU A 45 -17.76 -2.07 4.72
CA GLU A 45 -17.73 -1.72 6.14
C GLU A 45 -18.88 -2.34 6.93
N GLU A 46 -20.07 -2.42 6.33
CA GLU A 46 -21.26 -2.97 6.98
C GLU A 46 -21.11 -4.45 7.37
N LYS A 47 -20.34 -5.21 6.60
CA LYS A 47 -20.11 -6.62 6.85
C LYS A 47 -18.88 -6.88 7.72
N CYS A 48 -18.04 -5.88 7.89
CA CYS A 48 -16.79 -6.02 8.63
C CYS A 48 -17.03 -6.07 10.13
N LYS A 49 -16.49 -7.08 10.78
CA LYS A 49 -16.58 -7.26 12.25
C LYS A 49 -15.31 -6.80 12.95
N HIS A 50 -14.38 -6.20 12.24
CA HIS A 50 -13.11 -5.70 12.78
C HIS A 50 -12.32 -6.77 13.53
N CYS A 51 -12.30 -8.00 13.01
CA CYS A 51 -11.56 -9.11 13.61
C CYS A 51 -10.07 -9.05 13.34
N PHE A 52 -9.64 -8.20 12.39
CA PHE A 52 -8.24 -7.96 12.04
C PHE A 52 -7.49 -9.17 11.45
N LEU A 53 -8.19 -10.20 10.99
CA LEU A 53 -7.52 -11.34 10.36
C LEU A 53 -6.84 -10.97 9.04
N CYS A 54 -7.35 -9.94 8.35
CA CYS A 54 -6.76 -9.45 7.11
C CYS A 54 -5.49 -8.64 7.32
N PHE A 55 -5.36 -7.99 8.47
CA PHE A 55 -4.24 -7.07 8.74
C PHE A 55 -2.86 -7.76 8.67
N PRO A 56 -2.63 -8.88 9.40
CA PRO A 56 -1.29 -9.47 9.41
C PRO A 56 -0.92 -10.18 8.11
N VAL A 57 -1.89 -10.48 7.23
CA VAL A 57 -1.59 -11.18 5.98
C VAL A 57 -1.39 -10.23 4.81
N CYS A 58 -1.62 -8.93 4.99
CA CYS A 58 -1.37 -7.96 3.94
C CYS A 58 0.12 -7.75 3.75
N ALA A 59 0.65 -8.15 2.59
CA ALA A 59 2.08 -8.09 2.30
C ALA A 59 2.62 -6.67 2.26
N ASP A 60 1.77 -5.69 1.92
CA ASP A 60 2.17 -4.29 1.79
C ASP A 60 1.70 -3.42 2.96
N SER A 61 1.17 -4.03 4.02
CA SER A 61 0.62 -3.30 5.16
C SER A 61 -0.36 -2.20 4.74
N SER A 62 -1.21 -2.51 3.77
CA SER A 62 -2.13 -1.55 3.16
C SER A 62 -3.51 -1.54 3.82
N ILE A 63 -3.63 -2.11 5.00
CA ILE A 63 -4.87 -2.15 5.77
C ILE A 63 -4.65 -1.36 7.07
N PRO A 64 -4.94 -0.04 7.06
CA PRO A 64 -4.72 0.77 8.26
C PRO A 64 -5.76 0.46 9.34
N ILE A 65 -5.32 0.55 10.59
CA ILE A 65 -6.16 0.37 11.76
C ILE A 65 -6.02 1.61 12.63
N ALA A 66 -7.15 2.18 13.03
CA ALA A 66 -7.19 3.33 13.91
C ALA A 66 -8.41 3.22 14.82
N ASP A 67 -8.28 3.70 16.07
CA ASP A 67 -9.37 3.70 17.03
C ASP A 67 -10.00 2.30 17.25
N GLU A 68 -9.14 1.28 17.27
CA GLU A 68 -9.53 -0.13 17.44
C GLU A 68 -10.42 -0.66 16.32
N LYS A 69 -10.44 0.04 15.17
CA LYS A 69 -11.23 -0.34 14.01
C LYS A 69 -10.38 -0.32 12.76
N ARG A 70 -10.70 -1.21 11.85
CA ARG A 70 -10.11 -1.22 10.53
C ARG A 70 -10.62 -0.03 9.70
N LYS A 71 -9.74 0.57 8.91
CA LYS A 71 -10.08 1.61 7.92
C LYS A 71 -10.01 1.04 6.51
N ASP A 72 -10.39 1.84 5.51
CA ASP A 72 -10.31 1.42 4.12
C ASP A 72 -8.87 1.18 3.67
N PHE A 73 -8.71 0.49 2.55
CA PHE A 73 -7.39 0.15 2.02
C PHE A 73 -6.59 1.38 1.66
N ASP A 74 -5.28 1.26 1.86
CA ASP A 74 -4.30 2.21 1.31
C ASP A 74 -4.01 1.80 -0.13
N PHE A 75 -4.79 2.33 -1.08
CA PHE A 75 -4.67 1.95 -2.49
C PHE A 75 -3.40 2.47 -3.15
N MET A 76 -2.68 3.37 -2.50
CA MET A 76 -1.38 3.81 -2.99
C MET A 76 -0.34 2.68 -2.94
N HIS A 77 -0.52 1.72 -2.05
CA HIS A 77 0.44 0.62 -1.86
C HIS A 77 -0.16 -0.76 -2.07
N CYS A 78 -1.48 -0.91 -2.01
CA CYS A 78 -2.13 -2.21 -2.20
C CYS A 78 -1.84 -2.78 -3.59
N LYS A 79 -1.41 -4.03 -3.65
CA LYS A 79 -1.07 -4.72 -4.90
C LYS A 79 -2.18 -5.62 -5.43
N GLY A 80 -3.30 -5.73 -4.71
CA GLY A 80 -4.41 -6.56 -5.14
C GLY A 80 -4.13 -8.05 -5.12
N CYS A 81 -3.32 -8.53 -4.17
CA CYS A 81 -2.93 -9.94 -4.11
C CYS A 81 -4.06 -10.89 -3.73
N GLY A 82 -5.14 -10.38 -3.12
CA GLY A 82 -6.32 -11.18 -2.79
C GLY A 82 -6.23 -11.99 -1.51
N VAL A 83 -5.13 -11.92 -0.77
CA VAL A 83 -4.99 -12.70 0.46
C VAL A 83 -6.00 -12.26 1.51
N CYS A 84 -6.20 -10.94 1.68
CA CYS A 84 -7.18 -10.41 2.60
C CYS A 84 -8.61 -10.87 2.26
N PHE A 85 -8.93 -10.92 0.98
CA PHE A 85 -10.21 -11.43 0.50
C PHE A 85 -10.41 -12.90 0.89
N LYS A 86 -9.36 -13.71 0.76
CA LYS A 86 -9.42 -15.13 1.07
C LYS A 86 -9.55 -15.43 2.57
N VAL A 87 -8.95 -14.61 3.43
CA VAL A 87 -8.98 -14.86 4.88
C VAL A 87 -10.20 -14.27 5.58
N CYS A 88 -10.93 -13.34 4.95
CA CYS A 88 -12.07 -12.70 5.60
C CYS A 88 -13.23 -13.67 5.76
N PRO A 89 -13.58 -14.05 7.02
CA PRO A 89 -14.67 -15.04 7.23
C PRO A 89 -16.07 -14.42 7.08
N PHE A 90 -16.16 -13.10 7.03
CA PHE A 90 -17.45 -12.40 7.01
C PHE A 90 -17.83 -11.91 5.63
N GLY A 91 -17.01 -12.19 4.61
CA GLY A 91 -17.29 -11.73 3.27
C GLY A 91 -17.30 -10.20 3.13
N ALA A 92 -16.53 -9.51 3.97
CA ALA A 92 -16.50 -8.05 3.99
C ALA A 92 -15.56 -7.45 2.94
N ILE A 93 -14.88 -8.28 2.15
CA ILE A 93 -13.94 -7.84 1.14
C ILE A 93 -14.32 -8.50 -0.19
N THR A 94 -14.46 -7.71 -1.24
CA THR A 94 -14.62 -8.22 -2.61
C THR A 94 -13.31 -8.04 -3.35
N TRP A 95 -13.12 -8.77 -4.43
CA TRP A 95 -11.87 -8.77 -5.20
C TRP A 95 -12.21 -8.90 -6.67
N GLU A 96 -11.97 -7.84 -7.43
CA GLU A 96 -12.37 -7.75 -8.82
C GLU A 96 -11.25 -7.14 -9.66
N LYS A 97 -11.36 -7.27 -10.98
CA LYS A 97 -10.41 -6.65 -11.89
C LYS A 97 -10.56 -5.14 -11.84
N GLU A 98 -9.44 -4.42 -11.69
CA GLU A 98 -9.44 -2.97 -11.69
C GLU A 98 -9.53 -2.43 -13.11
N ASP A 99 -10.47 -1.51 -13.34
CA ASP A 99 -10.55 -0.78 -14.60
C ASP A 99 -9.56 0.38 -14.57
N LYS A 100 -8.57 0.31 -15.46
CA LYS A 100 -7.57 1.37 -15.62
C LYS A 100 -7.71 2.06 -16.97
#